data_d1e5f12d32c94eb6d07cc5e51b210b88
#
_entry.id   d1e5f12d32c94eb6d07cc5e51b210b88
#
_cell.length_a   1.000
_cell.length_b   1.000
_cell.length_c   1.000
_cell.angle_alpha   90.00
_cell.angle_beta   90.00
_cell.angle_gamma   90.00
#
_symmetry.space_group_name_H-M   'P 1'
#
loop_
_entity.id
_entity.type
_entity.pdbx_description
1 polymer ?
#
loop_
_entity_poly.entity_id
_entity_poly.type
_entity_poly.pdbx_seq_one_letter_code
_entity_poly.pdbx_strand_id
1 'polypeptide(L)'
;MLNNIKKVQQRNEILESERIERPAGAHTGYNLTIEMETGTGKTYTYIRTMYELHKKYGWSKYIVIVPSIAIREGVYKSFEVTQDHFQELYGHKIAPFIYNSSSPQDIENFASDSRISVMIINTQAFNARGADARRIYQELDQFGTRKPIEIISQTNPILIIDEPQSVDGKKTLESMQDFKPLFTLRYSATHRVEYNKVYRLDALDAYNKRLVKKIQVKGINLKASTGTSGYLYLEEIILSTHKPPMALIELEQRGKSGVRRVRRKLEQGTNLYELSGEMPAYRNLMIEEVNGAQNKIIVGGKEIYPGDILNDKDESTFRRVQIRETILSHLKKEKQYFDKGIKVLTLFFIDSVEKYRVYDKHGDEAHEINKLTVIASESYEAFGKGLQNEIASTLKERLQKVEIGFFVSKMVENEKDGKYRLTSDDVKKINTRRLMD
;
A
#
# COMPACT_ATOMS: atom_id res chain seq x y z
N MET A 1 -13.08 -33.18 -17.30
CA MET A 1 -12.68 -31.94 -16.70
C MET A 1 -11.65 -32.13 -15.62
N LEU A 2 -11.90 -32.90 -14.55
CA LEU A 2 -10.93 -33.17 -13.47
C LEU A 2 -9.57 -33.61 -14.00
N ASN A 3 -9.54 -34.54 -14.96
CA ASN A 3 -8.29 -35.00 -15.58
C ASN A 3 -7.51 -33.87 -16.28
N ASN A 4 -8.20 -32.89 -16.85
CA ASN A 4 -7.52 -31.72 -17.45
C ASN A 4 -6.95 -30.80 -16.38
N ILE A 5 -7.67 -30.59 -15.27
CA ILE A 5 -7.17 -29.83 -14.10
C ILE A 5 -5.92 -30.54 -13.57
N LYS A 6 -5.95 -31.83 -13.32
CA LYS A 6 -4.79 -32.62 -12.85
C LYS A 6 -3.59 -32.48 -13.78
N LYS A 7 -3.78 -32.60 -15.10
CA LYS A 7 -2.69 -32.39 -16.08
C LYS A 7 -2.06 -31.02 -15.99
N VAL A 8 -2.86 -29.95 -15.73
CA VAL A 8 -2.35 -28.61 -15.55
C VAL A 8 -1.62 -28.47 -14.22
N GLN A 9 -2.16 -29.06 -13.16
CA GLN A 9 -1.53 -29.11 -11.84
C GLN A 9 -0.18 -29.84 -11.89
N GLN A 10 -0.08 -30.98 -12.54
CA GLN A 10 1.17 -31.69 -12.75
C GLN A 10 2.22 -30.84 -13.47
N ARG A 11 1.82 -30.15 -14.55
CA ARG A 11 2.72 -29.26 -15.31
C ARG A 11 3.25 -28.08 -14.49
N ASN A 12 2.48 -27.63 -13.53
CA ASN A 12 2.80 -26.50 -12.67
C ASN A 12 3.33 -26.93 -11.29
N GLU A 13 3.63 -28.23 -11.12
CA GLU A 13 4.16 -28.80 -9.85
C GLU A 13 3.27 -28.49 -8.65
N ILE A 14 1.95 -28.55 -8.85
CA ILE A 14 0.93 -28.31 -7.83
C ILE A 14 0.29 -29.65 -7.45
N LEU A 15 -0.07 -29.78 -6.17
CA LEU A 15 -0.78 -30.98 -5.69
C LEU A 15 -2.08 -31.17 -6.47
N GLU A 16 -2.29 -32.41 -6.93
CA GLU A 16 -3.48 -32.76 -7.70
C GLU A 16 -4.76 -32.72 -6.87
N SER A 17 -5.78 -32.12 -7.43
CA SER A 17 -7.12 -32.12 -6.83
C SER A 17 -7.78 -33.52 -6.94
N GLU A 18 -8.35 -33.98 -5.85
CA GLU A 18 -9.09 -35.24 -5.83
C GLU A 18 -10.46 -35.14 -6.52
N ARG A 19 -11.08 -33.96 -6.42
CA ARG A 19 -12.42 -33.67 -6.95
C ARG A 19 -12.49 -32.22 -7.49
N ILE A 20 -13.55 -31.94 -8.24
CA ILE A 20 -13.90 -30.56 -8.61
C ILE A 20 -14.56 -29.89 -7.40
N GLU A 21 -13.92 -28.87 -6.90
CA GLU A 21 -14.40 -28.11 -5.77
C GLU A 21 -15.29 -26.93 -6.21
N ARG A 22 -16.37 -26.71 -5.45
CA ARG A 22 -17.32 -25.64 -5.70
C ARG A 22 -17.56 -24.85 -4.41
N PRO A 23 -17.85 -23.55 -4.50
CA PRO A 23 -18.33 -22.80 -3.34
C PRO A 23 -19.59 -23.42 -2.75
N ALA A 24 -19.79 -23.27 -1.46
CA ALA A 24 -21.01 -23.74 -0.80
C ALA A 24 -22.25 -23.13 -1.46
N GLY A 25 -23.23 -23.95 -1.81
CA GLY A 25 -24.46 -23.52 -2.49
C GLY A 25 -24.34 -23.34 -4.02
N ALA A 26 -23.17 -23.54 -4.61
CA ALA A 26 -23.02 -23.46 -6.07
C ALA A 26 -23.51 -24.73 -6.75
N HIS A 27 -24.52 -24.61 -7.59
CA HIS A 27 -25.09 -25.73 -8.38
C HIS A 27 -24.48 -25.85 -9.77
N THR A 28 -23.97 -24.71 -10.32
CA THR A 28 -23.38 -24.60 -11.65
C THR A 28 -22.00 -23.99 -11.61
N GLY A 29 -21.24 -24.15 -12.68
CA GLY A 29 -19.90 -23.62 -12.78
C GLY A 29 -18.86 -24.34 -11.89
N TYR A 30 -17.65 -23.90 -11.97
CA TYR A 30 -16.52 -24.34 -11.13
C TYR A 30 -15.53 -23.20 -10.97
N ASN A 31 -14.77 -23.25 -9.90
CA ASN A 31 -13.75 -22.25 -9.62
C ASN A 31 -12.35 -22.80 -9.84
N LEU A 32 -11.49 -21.98 -10.41
CA LEU A 32 -10.05 -22.24 -10.54
C LEU A 32 -9.28 -21.16 -9.81
N THR A 33 -8.35 -21.56 -8.96
CA THR A 33 -7.49 -20.68 -8.21
C THR A 33 -6.17 -20.45 -8.95
N ILE A 34 -5.83 -19.19 -9.16
CA ILE A 34 -4.56 -18.72 -9.71
C ILE A 34 -3.89 -17.87 -8.66
N GLU A 35 -2.81 -18.37 -8.08
CA GLU A 35 -2.00 -17.67 -7.10
C GLU A 35 -0.87 -16.94 -7.80
N MET A 36 -0.85 -15.62 -7.68
CA MET A 36 0.20 -14.77 -8.24
C MET A 36 0.53 -13.65 -7.28
N GLU A 37 1.81 -13.49 -6.97
CA GLU A 37 2.29 -12.43 -6.09
C GLU A 37 1.94 -11.03 -6.62
N THR A 38 1.77 -10.09 -5.70
CA THR A 38 1.47 -8.70 -6.03
C THR A 38 2.60 -8.09 -6.86
N GLY A 39 2.24 -7.37 -7.93
CA GLY A 39 3.22 -6.75 -8.83
C GLY A 39 3.78 -7.69 -9.91
N THR A 40 3.34 -8.94 -10.00
CA THR A 40 3.80 -9.90 -11.03
C THR A 40 2.95 -9.88 -12.31
N GLY A 41 1.95 -9.00 -12.40
CA GLY A 41 1.14 -8.82 -13.60
C GLY A 41 -0.17 -9.61 -13.63
N LYS A 42 -0.84 -9.82 -12.48
CA LYS A 42 -2.17 -10.47 -12.40
C LYS A 42 -3.15 -9.94 -13.45
N THR A 43 -3.32 -8.62 -13.48
CA THR A 43 -4.25 -7.95 -14.41
C THR A 43 -3.91 -8.22 -15.87
N TYR A 44 -2.64 -8.10 -16.24
CA TYR A 44 -2.18 -8.44 -17.59
C TYR A 44 -2.48 -9.91 -17.93
N THR A 45 -2.25 -10.82 -16.99
CA THR A 45 -2.46 -12.25 -17.19
C THR A 45 -3.92 -12.58 -17.45
N TYR A 46 -4.86 -12.03 -16.66
CA TYR A 46 -6.26 -12.35 -16.93
C TYR A 46 -6.81 -11.64 -18.19
N ILE A 47 -6.32 -10.44 -18.54
CA ILE A 47 -6.66 -9.82 -19.83
C ILE A 47 -6.19 -10.73 -20.98
N ARG A 48 -4.94 -11.18 -20.95
CA ARG A 48 -4.43 -12.13 -21.94
C ARG A 48 -5.23 -13.43 -21.98
N THR A 49 -5.65 -13.93 -20.82
CA THR A 49 -6.49 -15.13 -20.73
C THR A 49 -7.82 -14.96 -21.47
N MET A 50 -8.43 -13.78 -21.40
CA MET A 50 -9.66 -13.48 -22.15
C MET A 50 -9.43 -13.61 -23.67
N TYR A 51 -8.33 -13.04 -24.19
CA TYR A 51 -7.97 -13.17 -25.60
C TYR A 51 -7.69 -14.63 -26.01
N GLU A 52 -6.95 -15.37 -25.21
CA GLU A 52 -6.63 -16.79 -25.49
C GLU A 52 -7.89 -17.65 -25.48
N LEU A 53 -8.80 -17.43 -24.53
CA LEU A 53 -10.07 -18.15 -24.45
C LEU A 53 -10.98 -17.81 -25.64
N HIS A 54 -11.03 -16.54 -26.04
CA HIS A 54 -11.78 -16.12 -27.22
C HIS A 54 -11.20 -16.77 -28.49
N LYS A 55 -9.88 -16.68 -28.68
CA LYS A 55 -9.19 -17.26 -29.84
C LYS A 55 -9.44 -18.76 -29.98
N LYS A 56 -9.47 -19.49 -28.84
CA LYS A 56 -9.55 -20.94 -28.85
C LYS A 56 -11.00 -21.47 -28.84
N TYR A 57 -11.91 -20.77 -28.14
CA TYR A 57 -13.24 -21.25 -27.88
C TYR A 57 -14.37 -20.32 -28.33
N GLY A 58 -14.05 -19.11 -28.80
CA GLY A 58 -15.02 -18.10 -29.19
C GLY A 58 -15.72 -17.41 -28.01
N TRP A 59 -15.30 -17.66 -26.76
CA TRP A 59 -15.93 -17.04 -25.59
C TRP A 59 -15.64 -15.55 -25.54
N SER A 60 -16.68 -14.73 -25.40
CA SER A 60 -16.59 -13.28 -25.55
C SER A 60 -17.17 -12.48 -24.38
N LYS A 61 -17.77 -13.11 -23.38
CA LYS A 61 -18.42 -12.43 -22.26
C LYS A 61 -17.71 -12.68 -20.95
N TYR A 62 -17.18 -11.59 -20.37
CA TYR A 62 -16.39 -11.65 -19.14
C TYR A 62 -16.90 -10.60 -18.14
N ILE A 63 -16.86 -10.97 -16.86
CA ILE A 63 -17.18 -10.06 -15.76
C ILE A 63 -16.02 -10.07 -14.79
N VAL A 64 -15.41 -8.90 -14.57
CA VAL A 64 -14.36 -8.71 -13.58
C VAL A 64 -14.97 -8.16 -12.30
N ILE A 65 -14.92 -8.96 -11.25
CA ILE A 65 -15.43 -8.58 -9.92
C ILE A 65 -14.28 -8.11 -9.06
N VAL A 66 -14.41 -6.91 -8.51
CA VAL A 66 -13.40 -6.25 -7.68
C VAL A 66 -13.97 -5.82 -6.32
N PRO A 67 -13.15 -5.74 -5.26
CA PRO A 67 -13.63 -5.41 -3.93
C PRO A 67 -13.97 -3.93 -3.71
N SER A 68 -13.35 -3.01 -4.47
CA SER A 68 -13.51 -1.57 -4.25
C SER A 68 -13.57 -0.74 -5.53
N ILE A 69 -14.07 0.47 -5.42
CA ILE A 69 -14.14 1.44 -6.52
C ILE A 69 -12.71 1.79 -7.02
N ALA A 70 -11.75 1.97 -6.12
CA ALA A 70 -10.38 2.30 -6.50
C ALA A 70 -9.73 1.20 -7.35
N ILE A 71 -9.93 -0.08 -6.97
CA ILE A 71 -9.44 -1.22 -7.77
C ILE A 71 -10.17 -1.30 -9.10
N ARG A 72 -11.47 -1.02 -9.13
CA ARG A 72 -12.28 -0.98 -10.35
C ARG A 72 -11.71 -0.02 -11.40
N GLU A 73 -11.42 1.21 -10.98
CA GLU A 73 -10.80 2.22 -11.85
C GLU A 73 -9.39 1.80 -12.32
N GLY A 74 -8.60 1.21 -11.42
CA GLY A 74 -7.27 0.68 -11.74
C GLY A 74 -7.31 -0.45 -12.76
N VAL A 75 -8.29 -1.35 -12.65
CA VAL A 75 -8.52 -2.43 -13.63
C VAL A 75 -8.93 -1.86 -14.96
N TYR A 76 -9.90 -0.94 -14.99
CA TYR A 76 -10.33 -0.27 -16.22
C TYR A 76 -9.15 0.41 -16.92
N LYS A 77 -8.34 1.15 -16.16
CA LYS A 77 -7.13 1.80 -16.68
C LYS A 77 -6.11 0.80 -17.25
N SER A 78 -6.02 -0.39 -16.67
CA SER A 78 -5.13 -1.45 -17.19
C SER A 78 -5.58 -1.94 -18.57
N PHE A 79 -6.90 -2.05 -18.81
CA PHE A 79 -7.41 -2.36 -20.15
C PHE A 79 -7.04 -1.26 -21.16
N GLU A 80 -7.19 0.02 -20.79
CA GLU A 80 -6.83 1.14 -21.68
C GLU A 80 -5.32 1.12 -22.03
N VAL A 81 -4.46 1.00 -21.01
CA VAL A 81 -3.00 1.05 -21.20
C VAL A 81 -2.48 -0.13 -22.03
N THR A 82 -3.09 -1.30 -21.89
CA THR A 82 -2.65 -2.51 -22.61
C THR A 82 -3.37 -2.74 -23.94
N GLN A 83 -4.31 -1.87 -24.30
CA GLN A 83 -5.18 -2.06 -25.45
C GLN A 83 -4.43 -2.22 -26.77
N ASP A 84 -3.49 -1.31 -27.04
CA ASP A 84 -2.74 -1.31 -28.30
C ASP A 84 -1.79 -2.51 -28.37
N HIS A 85 -1.13 -2.86 -27.26
CA HIS A 85 -0.30 -4.05 -27.15
C HIS A 85 -1.09 -5.34 -27.47
N PHE A 86 -2.28 -5.51 -26.92
CA PHE A 86 -3.09 -6.70 -27.21
C PHE A 86 -3.71 -6.65 -28.62
N GLN A 87 -3.99 -5.47 -29.15
CA GLN A 87 -4.42 -5.33 -30.54
C GLN A 87 -3.34 -5.79 -31.52
N GLU A 88 -2.09 -5.47 -31.27
CA GLU A 88 -0.96 -5.96 -32.07
C GLU A 88 -0.84 -7.49 -32.02
N LEU A 89 -1.06 -8.09 -30.83
CA LEU A 89 -0.93 -9.54 -30.64
C LEU A 89 -2.11 -10.36 -31.19
N TYR A 90 -3.33 -9.84 -31.11
CA TYR A 90 -4.55 -10.59 -31.39
C TYR A 90 -5.42 -10.02 -32.51
N GLY A 91 -5.09 -8.85 -33.07
CA GLY A 91 -5.79 -8.23 -34.20
C GLY A 91 -7.09 -7.51 -33.85
N HIS A 92 -7.51 -7.50 -32.57
CA HIS A 92 -8.75 -6.84 -32.14
C HIS A 92 -8.63 -6.31 -30.72
N LYS A 93 -9.56 -5.40 -30.37
CA LYS A 93 -9.64 -4.77 -29.03
C LYS A 93 -10.75 -5.38 -28.21
N ILE A 94 -10.54 -5.47 -26.89
CA ILE A 94 -11.59 -5.70 -25.92
C ILE A 94 -12.41 -4.42 -25.73
N ALA A 95 -13.70 -4.54 -25.49
CA ALA A 95 -14.61 -3.46 -25.11
C ALA A 95 -14.92 -3.53 -23.60
N PRO A 96 -14.08 -2.91 -22.73
CA PRO A 96 -14.37 -2.87 -21.30
C PRO A 96 -15.33 -1.73 -20.98
N PHE A 97 -16.21 -1.95 -20.00
CA PHE A 97 -17.02 -0.91 -19.40
C PHE A 97 -17.19 -1.14 -17.91
N ILE A 98 -17.41 -0.06 -17.19
CA ILE A 98 -17.72 -0.11 -15.77
C ILE A 98 -19.22 -0.20 -15.60
N TYR A 99 -19.70 -1.21 -14.86
CA TYR A 99 -21.11 -1.33 -14.54
C TYR A 99 -21.62 -0.07 -13.86
N ASN A 100 -22.64 0.53 -14.47
CA ASN A 100 -23.37 1.67 -13.95
C ASN A 100 -24.88 1.40 -14.06
N SER A 101 -25.56 1.41 -12.93
CA SER A 101 -27.02 1.20 -12.86
C SER A 101 -27.83 2.27 -13.59
N SER A 102 -27.21 3.41 -13.92
CA SER A 102 -27.85 4.51 -14.67
C SER A 102 -27.68 4.37 -16.20
N SER A 103 -26.90 3.38 -16.66
CA SER A 103 -26.60 3.16 -18.08
C SER A 103 -27.02 1.75 -18.54
N PRO A 104 -28.31 1.46 -18.60
CA PRO A 104 -28.80 0.12 -18.98
C PRO A 104 -28.39 -0.29 -20.40
N GLN A 105 -28.15 0.65 -21.30
CA GLN A 105 -27.72 0.42 -22.66
C GLN A 105 -26.38 -0.36 -22.72
N ASP A 106 -25.49 -0.14 -21.75
CA ASP A 106 -24.22 -0.85 -21.69
C ASP A 106 -24.42 -2.36 -21.47
N ILE A 107 -25.49 -2.76 -20.75
CA ILE A 107 -25.84 -4.16 -20.52
C ILE A 107 -26.40 -4.81 -21.79
N GLU A 108 -27.23 -4.09 -22.55
CA GLU A 108 -27.73 -4.57 -23.85
C GLU A 108 -26.58 -4.74 -24.84
N ASN A 109 -25.68 -3.76 -24.92
CA ASN A 109 -24.48 -3.83 -25.73
C ASN A 109 -23.61 -5.02 -25.30
N PHE A 110 -23.40 -5.21 -23.99
CA PHE A 110 -22.67 -6.36 -23.46
C PHE A 110 -23.30 -7.68 -23.90
N ALA A 111 -24.60 -7.81 -23.86
CA ALA A 111 -25.28 -9.06 -24.21
C ALA A 111 -25.29 -9.32 -25.72
N SER A 112 -25.46 -8.30 -26.56
CA SER A 112 -25.66 -8.43 -28.01
C SER A 112 -24.35 -8.37 -28.83
N ASP A 113 -23.28 -7.74 -28.32
CA ASP A 113 -22.02 -7.56 -29.05
C ASP A 113 -21.31 -8.93 -29.25
N SER A 114 -20.86 -9.22 -30.46
CA SER A 114 -20.09 -10.41 -30.77
C SER A 114 -18.60 -10.32 -30.39
N ARG A 115 -18.09 -9.10 -30.15
CA ARG A 115 -16.72 -8.84 -29.71
C ARG A 115 -16.50 -9.27 -28.27
N ILE A 116 -15.23 -9.33 -27.86
CA ILE A 116 -14.89 -9.55 -26.45
C ILE A 116 -15.38 -8.32 -25.67
N SER A 117 -16.36 -8.54 -24.81
CA SER A 117 -16.96 -7.52 -23.94
C SER A 117 -16.67 -7.86 -22.49
N VAL A 118 -16.24 -6.87 -21.73
CA VAL A 118 -15.85 -7.04 -20.32
C VAL A 118 -16.59 -6.04 -19.44
N MET A 119 -17.41 -6.55 -18.55
CA MET A 119 -18.07 -5.76 -17.51
C MET A 119 -17.20 -5.75 -16.26
N ILE A 120 -16.83 -4.58 -15.76
CA ILE A 120 -16.08 -4.43 -14.51
C ILE A 120 -17.07 -3.95 -13.44
N ILE A 121 -17.24 -4.74 -12.38
CA ILE A 121 -18.24 -4.50 -11.34
C ILE A 121 -17.64 -4.65 -9.95
N ASN A 122 -18.00 -3.77 -9.01
CA ASN A 122 -17.66 -3.93 -7.62
C ASN A 122 -18.77 -4.69 -6.86
N THR A 123 -18.41 -5.34 -5.77
CA THR A 123 -19.35 -6.18 -4.99
C THR A 123 -20.51 -5.41 -4.42
N GLN A 124 -20.39 -4.12 -4.15
CA GLN A 124 -21.46 -3.27 -3.64
C GLN A 124 -22.64 -3.18 -4.62
N ALA A 125 -22.39 -3.21 -5.93
CA ALA A 125 -23.42 -3.07 -6.95
C ALA A 125 -24.45 -4.21 -6.94
N PHE A 126 -24.11 -5.40 -6.46
CA PHE A 126 -25.00 -6.55 -6.40
C PHE A 126 -25.20 -7.12 -4.98
N ASN A 127 -24.45 -6.62 -3.96
CA ASN A 127 -24.50 -7.11 -2.58
C ASN A 127 -24.93 -6.06 -1.55
N ALA A 128 -25.20 -4.81 -1.96
CA ALA A 128 -25.60 -3.74 -1.04
C ALA A 128 -26.95 -4.02 -0.36
N ARG A 129 -27.18 -3.40 0.82
CA ARG A 129 -28.43 -3.48 1.57
C ARG A 129 -29.33 -2.30 1.15
N GLY A 130 -30.61 -2.55 0.91
CA GLY A 130 -31.60 -1.54 0.56
C GLY A 130 -32.22 -1.76 -0.83
N ALA A 131 -33.44 -1.29 -1.03
CA ALA A 131 -34.19 -1.49 -2.29
C ALA A 131 -33.51 -0.77 -3.46
N ASP A 132 -33.05 0.45 -3.27
CA ASP A 132 -32.42 1.25 -4.32
C ASP A 132 -30.94 0.87 -4.61
N ALA A 133 -30.32 0.14 -3.69
CA ALA A 133 -28.90 -0.19 -3.80
C ALA A 133 -28.61 -1.36 -4.76
N ARG A 134 -29.61 -2.14 -5.18
CA ARG A 134 -29.48 -3.34 -6.02
C ARG A 134 -30.26 -3.25 -7.32
N ARG A 135 -30.08 -2.16 -8.06
CA ARG A 135 -30.76 -1.97 -9.35
C ARG A 135 -30.55 -3.10 -10.35
N ILE A 136 -29.48 -3.87 -10.21
CA ILE A 136 -29.21 -5.05 -11.04
C ILE A 136 -30.32 -6.14 -10.92
N TYR A 137 -31.09 -6.15 -9.81
CA TYR A 137 -32.18 -7.08 -9.54
C TYR A 137 -33.56 -6.45 -9.70
N GLN A 138 -33.65 -5.17 -10.08
CA GLN A 138 -34.93 -4.50 -10.29
C GLN A 138 -35.38 -4.62 -11.75
N GLU A 139 -36.67 -4.72 -11.96
CA GLU A 139 -37.28 -4.63 -13.29
C GLU A 139 -37.11 -3.21 -13.82
N LEU A 140 -36.64 -3.09 -15.04
CA LEU A 140 -36.45 -1.81 -15.70
C LEU A 140 -37.30 -1.77 -16.98
N ASP A 141 -38.09 -0.72 -17.14
CA ASP A 141 -38.97 -0.50 -18.32
C ASP A 141 -38.20 -0.58 -19.64
N GLN A 142 -36.93 -0.13 -19.62
CA GLN A 142 -36.04 -0.16 -20.77
C GLN A 142 -35.71 -1.58 -21.25
N PHE A 143 -35.85 -2.59 -20.40
CA PHE A 143 -35.63 -4.00 -20.73
C PHE A 143 -36.93 -4.79 -20.91
N GLY A 144 -38.08 -4.12 -21.11
CA GLY A 144 -39.37 -4.78 -21.23
C GLY A 144 -39.73 -5.58 -19.98
N THR A 145 -39.59 -4.98 -18.80
CA THR A 145 -39.83 -5.58 -17.47
C THR A 145 -38.86 -6.68 -17.05
N ARG A 146 -37.75 -6.90 -17.78
CA ARG A 146 -36.68 -7.84 -17.35
C ARG A 146 -35.70 -7.15 -16.42
N LYS A 147 -35.03 -7.97 -15.61
CA LYS A 147 -33.99 -7.52 -14.71
C LYS A 147 -32.61 -7.55 -15.40
N PRO A 148 -31.74 -6.55 -15.17
CA PRO A 148 -30.37 -6.58 -15.69
C PRO A 148 -29.62 -7.89 -15.47
N ILE A 149 -29.75 -8.47 -14.28
CA ILE A 149 -29.09 -9.76 -13.95
C ILE A 149 -29.58 -10.92 -14.84
N GLU A 150 -30.85 -10.91 -15.26
CA GLU A 150 -31.40 -11.95 -16.15
C GLU A 150 -30.78 -11.87 -17.54
N ILE A 151 -30.60 -10.66 -18.07
CA ILE A 151 -29.97 -10.42 -19.37
C ILE A 151 -28.50 -10.86 -19.32
N ILE A 152 -27.78 -10.44 -18.27
CA ILE A 152 -26.37 -10.80 -18.08
C ILE A 152 -26.22 -12.31 -17.94
N SER A 153 -27.05 -12.97 -17.12
CA SER A 153 -26.97 -14.41 -16.87
C SER A 153 -27.22 -15.26 -18.12
N GLN A 154 -28.01 -14.80 -19.09
CA GLN A 154 -28.25 -15.49 -20.35
C GLN A 154 -27.00 -15.58 -21.23
N THR A 155 -26.01 -14.70 -21.01
CA THR A 155 -24.74 -14.73 -21.74
C THR A 155 -23.78 -15.81 -21.24
N ASN A 156 -24.08 -16.48 -20.12
CA ASN A 156 -23.18 -17.44 -19.43
C ASN A 156 -21.75 -16.92 -19.31
N PRO A 157 -21.52 -15.77 -18.66
CA PRO A 157 -20.23 -15.10 -18.65
C PRO A 157 -19.16 -15.90 -17.91
N ILE A 158 -17.91 -15.65 -18.21
CA ILE A 158 -16.79 -16.10 -17.38
C ILE A 158 -16.53 -15.04 -16.32
N LEU A 159 -16.56 -15.43 -15.05
CA LEU A 159 -16.22 -14.53 -13.95
C LEU A 159 -14.71 -14.53 -13.70
N ILE A 160 -14.18 -13.36 -13.48
CA ILE A 160 -12.81 -13.15 -12.98
C ILE A 160 -12.92 -12.39 -11.68
N ILE A 161 -12.43 -12.96 -10.59
CA ILE A 161 -12.44 -12.33 -9.28
C ILE A 161 -11.01 -11.90 -8.97
N ASP A 162 -10.82 -10.60 -8.84
CA ASP A 162 -9.56 -10.00 -8.42
C ASP A 162 -9.59 -9.75 -6.91
N GLU A 163 -8.60 -10.27 -6.18
CA GLU A 163 -8.49 -10.27 -4.71
C GLU A 163 -9.70 -10.92 -4.01
N PRO A 164 -9.99 -12.19 -4.28
CA PRO A 164 -11.17 -12.93 -3.78
C PRO A 164 -11.28 -12.97 -2.25
N GLN A 165 -10.18 -12.90 -1.51
CA GLN A 165 -10.21 -12.88 -0.04
C GLN A 165 -11.00 -11.70 0.55
N SER A 166 -11.17 -10.63 -0.22
CA SER A 166 -11.95 -9.46 0.16
C SER A 166 -13.45 -9.61 -0.13
N VAL A 167 -13.84 -10.63 -0.92
CA VAL A 167 -15.20 -10.82 -1.41
C VAL A 167 -15.77 -12.23 -1.10
N ASP A 168 -15.04 -13.07 -0.39
CA ASP A 168 -15.41 -14.46 -0.05
C ASP A 168 -16.49 -14.59 1.06
N GLY A 169 -17.24 -13.54 1.34
CA GLY A 169 -18.41 -13.64 2.22
C GLY A 169 -19.49 -14.55 1.64
N LYS A 170 -20.09 -15.43 2.45
CA LYS A 170 -21.11 -16.41 2.03
C LYS A 170 -22.19 -15.78 1.15
N LYS A 171 -22.76 -14.65 1.56
CA LYS A 171 -23.79 -13.94 0.82
C LYS A 171 -23.31 -13.42 -0.56
N THR A 172 -22.06 -12.97 -0.63
CA THR A 172 -21.46 -12.49 -1.89
C THR A 172 -21.27 -13.65 -2.86
N LEU A 173 -20.80 -14.79 -2.36
CA LEU A 173 -20.64 -16.02 -3.17
C LEU A 173 -21.99 -16.52 -3.70
N GLU A 174 -23.06 -16.47 -2.90
CA GLU A 174 -24.42 -16.79 -3.33
C GLU A 174 -24.88 -15.83 -4.44
N SER A 175 -24.72 -14.52 -4.26
CA SER A 175 -25.11 -13.51 -5.28
C SER A 175 -24.31 -13.63 -6.58
N MET A 176 -23.08 -14.15 -6.53
CA MET A 176 -22.30 -14.40 -7.74
C MET A 176 -22.89 -15.54 -8.60
N GLN A 177 -23.66 -16.45 -8.01
CA GLN A 177 -24.34 -17.54 -8.77
C GLN A 177 -25.48 -17.00 -9.65
N ASP A 178 -26.03 -15.84 -9.32
CA ASP A 178 -27.09 -15.21 -10.11
C ASP A 178 -26.62 -14.81 -11.53
N PHE A 179 -25.31 -14.60 -11.70
CA PHE A 179 -24.69 -14.37 -13.02
C PHE A 179 -24.67 -15.64 -13.89
N LYS A 180 -24.94 -16.82 -13.35
CA LYS A 180 -24.83 -18.15 -14.00
C LYS A 180 -23.54 -18.34 -14.77
N PRO A 181 -22.38 -18.20 -14.11
CA PRO A 181 -21.11 -18.24 -14.80
C PRO A 181 -20.81 -19.61 -15.42
N LEU A 182 -20.17 -19.61 -16.58
CA LEU A 182 -19.62 -20.81 -17.18
C LEU A 182 -18.56 -21.43 -16.26
N PHE A 183 -17.65 -20.60 -15.76
CA PHE A 183 -16.70 -20.88 -14.68
C PHE A 183 -16.12 -19.58 -14.13
N THR A 184 -15.39 -19.68 -13.01
CA THR A 184 -14.82 -18.54 -12.32
C THR A 184 -13.30 -18.72 -12.18
N LEU A 185 -12.54 -17.71 -12.56
CA LEU A 185 -11.09 -17.59 -12.35
C LEU A 185 -10.85 -16.66 -11.15
N ARG A 186 -10.08 -17.11 -10.18
CA ARG A 186 -9.82 -16.40 -8.92
C ARG A 186 -8.34 -16.05 -8.85
N TYR A 187 -8.02 -14.75 -8.96
CA TYR A 187 -6.66 -14.23 -8.96
C TYR A 187 -6.33 -13.53 -7.64
N SER A 188 -5.30 -13.98 -6.94
CA SER A 188 -4.78 -13.33 -5.73
C SER A 188 -3.35 -13.75 -5.44
N ALA A 189 -2.66 -12.94 -4.62
CA ALA A 189 -1.42 -13.34 -3.97
C ALA A 189 -1.67 -14.22 -2.74
N THR A 190 -2.85 -14.05 -2.10
CA THR A 190 -3.22 -14.73 -0.85
C THR A 190 -4.68 -15.18 -0.89
N HIS A 191 -4.90 -16.46 -1.04
CA HIS A 191 -6.25 -17.04 -1.02
C HIS A 191 -6.62 -17.49 0.40
N ARG A 192 -7.83 -17.14 0.87
CA ARG A 192 -8.40 -17.71 2.11
C ARG A 192 -8.96 -19.11 1.86
N VAL A 193 -9.59 -19.29 0.71
CA VAL A 193 -10.16 -20.55 0.27
C VAL A 193 -9.65 -20.82 -1.15
N GLU A 194 -9.09 -21.99 -1.35
CA GLU A 194 -8.60 -22.43 -2.66
C GLU A 194 -9.59 -23.40 -3.29
N TYR A 195 -9.78 -23.25 -4.59
CA TYR A 195 -10.61 -24.14 -5.40
C TYR A 195 -9.79 -24.61 -6.60
N ASN A 196 -9.43 -25.89 -6.64
CA ASN A 196 -8.68 -26.48 -7.75
C ASN A 196 -7.58 -25.53 -8.28
N LYS A 197 -6.57 -25.27 -7.45
CA LYS A 197 -5.44 -24.39 -7.82
C LYS A 197 -4.76 -24.91 -9.08
N VAL A 198 -4.64 -24.07 -10.10
CA VAL A 198 -4.05 -24.42 -11.41
C VAL A 198 -2.73 -23.72 -11.69
N TYR A 199 -2.41 -22.68 -10.95
CA TYR A 199 -1.15 -21.93 -11.08
C TYR A 199 -0.72 -21.37 -9.73
N ARG A 200 0.59 -21.41 -9.47
CA ARG A 200 1.22 -20.81 -8.30
C ARG A 200 2.46 -20.03 -8.69
N LEU A 201 2.52 -18.80 -8.25
CA LEU A 201 3.68 -17.94 -8.24
C LEU A 201 3.65 -17.16 -6.92
N ASP A 202 4.11 -17.82 -5.86
CA ASP A 202 4.10 -17.24 -4.52
C ASP A 202 5.20 -16.18 -4.34
N ALA A 203 5.27 -15.56 -3.14
CA ALA A 203 6.22 -14.50 -2.84
C ALA A 203 7.68 -14.96 -2.97
N LEU A 204 7.97 -16.21 -2.59
CA LEU A 204 9.32 -16.77 -2.66
C LEU A 204 9.71 -17.06 -4.12
N ASP A 205 8.82 -17.64 -4.88
CA ASP A 205 9.03 -17.90 -6.31
C ASP A 205 9.23 -16.59 -7.09
N ALA A 206 8.39 -15.60 -6.82
CA ALA A 206 8.48 -14.27 -7.45
C ALA A 206 9.78 -13.57 -7.10
N TYR A 207 10.23 -13.69 -5.86
CA TYR A 207 11.51 -13.15 -5.42
C TYR A 207 12.70 -13.85 -6.08
N ASN A 208 12.73 -15.18 -6.09
CA ASN A 208 13.79 -15.98 -6.68
C ASN A 208 13.90 -15.75 -8.20
N LYS A 209 12.76 -15.58 -8.87
CA LYS A 209 12.68 -15.23 -10.30
C LYS A 209 12.93 -13.75 -10.59
N ARG A 210 13.20 -12.93 -9.57
CA ARG A 210 13.44 -11.48 -9.68
C ARG A 210 12.29 -10.69 -10.33
N LEU A 211 11.07 -11.16 -10.15
CA LEU A 211 9.86 -10.53 -10.66
C LEU A 211 9.33 -9.42 -9.76
N VAL A 212 9.73 -9.44 -8.49
CA VAL A 212 9.33 -8.45 -7.47
C VAL A 212 10.54 -7.80 -6.83
N LYS A 213 10.34 -6.60 -6.28
CA LYS A 213 11.38 -5.87 -5.56
C LYS A 213 11.67 -6.55 -4.22
N LYS A 214 12.93 -6.47 -3.79
CA LYS A 214 13.30 -6.92 -2.44
C LYS A 214 12.60 -6.06 -1.40
N ILE A 215 11.94 -6.73 -0.44
CA ILE A 215 11.36 -6.07 0.73
C ILE A 215 12.44 -5.97 1.80
N GLN A 216 12.69 -4.75 2.27
CA GLN A 216 13.55 -4.49 3.42
C GLN A 216 12.68 -3.97 4.55
N VAL A 217 12.68 -4.68 5.67
CA VAL A 217 11.96 -4.28 6.87
C VAL A 217 12.94 -3.63 7.84
N LYS A 218 12.61 -2.43 8.33
CA LYS A 218 13.28 -1.79 9.46
C LYS A 218 12.34 -1.91 10.67
N GLY A 219 12.67 -2.83 11.57
CA GLY A 219 11.92 -3.02 12.81
C GLY A 219 12.27 -1.92 13.82
N ILE A 220 11.29 -1.51 14.60
CA ILE A 220 11.46 -0.67 15.79
C ILE A 220 10.88 -1.47 16.94
N ASN A 221 11.68 -1.75 17.97
CA ASN A 221 11.28 -2.60 19.07
C ASN A 221 11.26 -1.80 20.39
N LEU A 222 10.20 -1.99 21.16
CA LEU A 222 10.14 -1.52 22.54
C LEU A 222 10.76 -2.58 23.44
N LYS A 223 11.88 -2.27 24.10
CA LYS A 223 12.47 -3.15 25.09
C LYS A 223 12.03 -2.77 26.49
N ALA A 224 11.69 -3.76 27.29
CA ALA A 224 11.27 -3.56 28.67
C ALA A 224 12.38 -2.88 29.50
N SER A 225 11.96 -2.06 30.46
CA SER A 225 12.81 -1.29 31.36
C SER A 225 13.85 -2.13 32.11
N THR A 226 15.04 -1.54 32.31
CA THR A 226 16.15 -2.09 33.08
C THR A 226 16.16 -1.64 34.54
N GLY A 227 15.01 -1.19 35.08
CA GLY A 227 14.96 -0.61 36.43
C GLY A 227 15.29 0.89 36.48
N THR A 228 15.71 1.49 35.38
CA THR A 228 15.86 2.94 35.21
C THR A 228 14.82 3.44 34.21
N SER A 229 14.35 4.68 34.35
CA SER A 229 13.27 5.26 33.52
C SER A 229 13.73 6.14 32.38
N GLY A 230 15.04 6.21 32.10
CA GLY A 230 15.60 7.10 31.06
C GLY A 230 15.31 6.62 29.65
N TYR A 231 14.68 7.46 28.85
CA TYR A 231 14.46 7.20 27.44
C TYR A 231 15.76 7.10 26.67
N LEU A 232 15.93 6.04 25.89
CA LEU A 232 17.05 5.88 24.98
C LEU A 232 16.59 5.19 23.70
N TYR A 233 16.93 5.77 22.56
CA TYR A 233 16.71 5.17 21.25
C TYR A 233 18.03 5.09 20.49
N LEU A 234 18.41 3.89 20.07
CA LEU A 234 19.59 3.69 19.20
C LEU A 234 19.16 3.81 17.74
N GLU A 235 19.61 4.85 17.07
CA GLU A 235 19.30 5.10 15.66
C GLU A 235 20.19 4.25 14.74
N GLU A 236 21.52 4.38 14.88
CA GLU A 236 22.50 3.63 14.08
C GLU A 236 23.86 3.56 14.76
N ILE A 237 24.72 2.67 14.27
CA ILE A 237 26.15 2.65 14.61
C ILE A 237 26.92 3.22 13.43
N ILE A 238 27.69 4.26 13.69
CA ILE A 238 28.50 4.97 12.70
C ILE A 238 29.88 4.31 12.67
N LEU A 239 30.23 3.76 11.51
CA LEU A 239 31.55 3.19 11.25
C LEU A 239 32.43 4.21 10.52
N SER A 240 33.70 4.23 10.88
CA SER A 240 34.72 5.07 10.25
C SER A 240 35.98 4.27 10.03
N THR A 241 36.71 4.57 8.98
CA THR A 241 38.04 3.97 8.71
C THR A 241 39.13 4.49 9.63
N HIS A 242 38.89 5.63 10.29
CA HIS A 242 39.96 6.32 11.09
C HIS A 242 39.56 6.54 12.55
N LYS A 243 38.36 6.15 12.97
CA LYS A 243 37.84 6.33 14.34
C LYS A 243 37.15 5.08 14.82
N PRO A 244 37.15 4.82 16.14
CA PRO A 244 36.32 3.78 16.72
C PRO A 244 34.85 3.94 16.34
N PRO A 245 34.06 2.85 16.35
CA PRO A 245 32.64 2.93 16.07
C PRO A 245 31.92 3.84 17.10
N MET A 246 31.01 4.65 16.66
CA MET A 246 30.18 5.53 17.50
C MET A 246 28.73 5.17 17.39
N ALA A 247 27.97 5.30 18.47
CA ALA A 247 26.53 5.12 18.50
C ALA A 247 25.80 6.47 18.31
N LEU A 248 24.88 6.55 17.35
CA LEU A 248 23.96 7.67 17.26
C LEU A 248 22.74 7.36 18.11
N ILE A 249 22.60 8.08 19.21
CA ILE A 249 21.59 7.83 20.21
C ILE A 249 20.72 9.08 20.42
N GLU A 250 19.42 8.91 20.56
CA GLU A 250 18.52 9.92 21.08
C GLU A 250 18.24 9.63 22.57
N LEU A 251 18.41 10.64 23.40
CA LEU A 251 18.15 10.58 24.83
C LEU A 251 17.56 11.90 25.33
N GLU A 252 17.01 11.88 26.55
CA GLU A 252 16.53 13.09 27.20
C GLU A 252 17.68 13.84 27.88
N GLN A 253 17.74 15.14 27.68
CA GLN A 253 18.73 16.02 28.30
C GLN A 253 18.02 17.19 28.98
N ARG A 254 18.39 17.47 30.23
CA ARG A 254 17.96 18.64 30.97
C ARG A 254 18.74 19.86 30.51
N GLY A 255 18.05 20.85 30.02
CA GLY A 255 18.60 22.16 29.67
C GLY A 255 17.98 23.29 30.50
N LYS A 256 18.39 24.53 30.25
CA LYS A 256 17.86 25.71 30.96
C LYS A 256 16.36 25.91 30.79
N SER A 257 15.79 25.45 29.69
CA SER A 257 14.37 25.56 29.34
C SER A 257 13.55 24.29 29.61
N GLY A 258 14.09 23.32 30.35
CA GLY A 258 13.45 22.04 30.65
C GLY A 258 14.11 20.83 30.02
N VAL A 259 13.42 19.69 30.08
CA VAL A 259 13.89 18.42 29.48
C VAL A 259 13.52 18.38 28.00
N ARG A 260 14.49 18.06 27.15
CA ARG A 260 14.29 17.88 25.73
C ARG A 260 15.00 16.63 25.22
N ARG A 261 14.49 16.02 24.16
CA ARG A 261 15.17 14.92 23.47
C ARG A 261 16.23 15.46 22.55
N VAL A 262 17.44 14.90 22.65
CA VAL A 262 18.60 15.31 21.87
C VAL A 262 19.25 14.10 21.24
N ARG A 263 19.74 14.27 20.02
CA ARG A 263 20.53 13.25 19.30
C ARG A 263 22.02 13.54 19.50
N ARG A 264 22.78 12.52 19.85
CA ARG A 264 24.22 12.59 20.10
C ARG A 264 24.94 11.41 19.49
N LYS A 265 26.12 11.66 18.94
CA LYS A 265 27.11 10.63 18.59
C LYS A 265 27.93 10.36 19.82
N LEU A 266 27.85 9.15 20.31
CA LEU A 266 28.45 8.75 21.57
C LEU A 266 29.44 7.61 21.36
N GLU A 267 30.55 7.65 22.12
CA GLU A 267 31.58 6.65 22.10
C GLU A 267 31.41 5.70 23.28
N GLN A 268 32.09 4.57 23.23
CA GLN A 268 32.24 3.66 24.38
C GLN A 268 32.81 4.43 25.58
N GLY A 269 32.34 4.13 26.78
CA GLY A 269 32.74 4.80 28.02
C GLY A 269 31.93 6.09 28.31
N THR A 270 31.01 6.54 27.43
CA THR A 270 30.21 7.73 27.70
C THR A 270 29.26 7.52 28.86
N ASN A 271 29.31 8.38 29.87
CA ASN A 271 28.42 8.40 31.02
C ASN A 271 27.12 9.12 30.66
N LEU A 272 26.01 8.39 30.63
CA LEU A 272 24.72 8.95 30.24
C LEU A 272 24.09 9.84 31.33
N TYR A 273 24.44 9.63 32.60
CA TYR A 273 24.00 10.47 33.70
C TYR A 273 24.53 11.92 33.55
N GLU A 274 25.82 12.07 33.34
CA GLU A 274 26.47 13.37 33.11
C GLU A 274 25.93 14.02 31.83
N LEU A 275 25.85 13.25 30.76
CA LEU A 275 25.38 13.74 29.45
C LEU A 275 23.93 14.23 29.50
N SER A 276 23.08 13.59 30.29
CA SER A 276 21.67 13.97 30.44
C SER A 276 21.45 15.24 31.28
N GLY A 277 22.49 15.79 31.90
CA GLY A 277 22.38 16.88 32.86
C GLY A 277 21.93 16.34 34.23
N GLU A 278 22.58 15.28 34.67
CA GLU A 278 22.40 14.63 35.97
C GLU A 278 20.96 14.15 36.26
N MET A 279 20.29 13.69 35.22
CA MET A 279 18.90 13.19 35.39
C MET A 279 18.94 11.81 36.10
N PRO A 280 18.20 11.64 37.19
CA PRO A 280 18.15 10.39 37.97
C PRO A 280 17.81 9.15 37.13
N ALA A 281 17.06 9.35 36.06
CA ALA A 281 16.67 8.33 35.11
C ALA A 281 17.82 7.64 34.39
N TYR A 282 18.99 8.28 34.32
CA TYR A 282 20.20 7.73 33.69
C TYR A 282 21.30 7.38 34.70
N ARG A 283 20.99 7.40 36.01
CA ARG A 283 21.97 7.07 37.04
C ARG A 283 22.54 5.66 36.79
N ASN A 284 23.87 5.53 36.87
CA ASN A 284 24.61 4.29 36.65
C ASN A 284 24.49 3.72 35.21
N LEU A 285 24.06 4.51 34.23
CA LEU A 285 24.07 4.13 32.83
C LEU A 285 25.29 4.70 32.11
N MET A 286 26.01 3.80 31.49
CA MET A 286 27.21 4.10 30.67
C MET A 286 27.13 3.26 29.38
N ILE A 287 27.65 3.76 28.29
CA ILE A 287 27.88 2.96 27.08
C ILE A 287 29.09 2.04 27.33
N GLU A 288 28.83 0.79 27.67
CA GLU A 288 29.84 -0.19 28.03
C GLU A 288 30.61 -0.67 26.79
N GLU A 289 29.92 -0.83 25.69
CA GLU A 289 30.47 -1.29 24.41
C GLU A 289 29.71 -0.65 23.21
N VAL A 290 30.49 -0.33 22.16
CA VAL A 290 29.93 -0.01 20.83
C VAL A 290 30.52 -1.01 19.83
N ASN A 291 29.74 -2.02 19.43
CA ASN A 291 30.20 -3.10 18.56
C ASN A 291 29.68 -2.89 17.13
N GLY A 292 30.57 -2.42 16.26
CA GLY A 292 30.23 -2.18 14.85
C GLY A 292 30.03 -3.46 14.03
N ALA A 293 30.72 -4.55 14.38
CA ALA A 293 30.63 -5.83 13.67
C ALA A 293 29.30 -6.53 13.94
N GLN A 294 28.83 -6.49 15.18
CA GLN A 294 27.54 -7.06 15.61
C GLN A 294 26.40 -6.06 15.52
N ASN A 295 26.66 -4.81 15.13
CA ASN A 295 25.70 -3.74 15.00
C ASN A 295 24.85 -3.54 16.27
N LYS A 296 25.52 -3.49 17.45
CA LYS A 296 24.87 -3.34 18.77
C LYS A 296 25.69 -2.46 19.70
N ILE A 297 25.04 -1.96 20.74
CA ILE A 297 25.69 -1.37 21.91
C ILE A 297 25.31 -2.14 23.17
N ILE A 298 26.11 -2.00 24.25
CA ILE A 298 25.76 -2.47 25.58
C ILE A 298 25.62 -1.27 26.50
N VAL A 299 24.46 -1.16 27.16
CA VAL A 299 24.16 -0.11 28.13
C VAL A 299 23.47 -0.74 29.34
N GLY A 300 24.05 -0.59 30.53
CA GLY A 300 23.50 -1.19 31.75
C GLY A 300 23.38 -2.71 31.65
N GLY A 301 24.38 -3.39 31.07
CA GLY A 301 24.42 -4.83 30.85
C GLY A 301 23.44 -5.36 29.78
N LYS A 302 22.74 -4.49 29.05
CA LYS A 302 21.78 -4.90 27.99
C LYS A 302 22.28 -4.60 26.60
N GLU A 303 22.07 -5.56 25.72
CA GLU A 303 22.28 -5.37 24.27
C GLU A 303 21.15 -4.57 23.65
N ILE A 304 21.50 -3.52 22.92
CA ILE A 304 20.61 -2.62 22.22
C ILE A 304 21.02 -2.59 20.76
N TYR A 305 20.08 -2.81 19.88
CA TYR A 305 20.27 -2.80 18.43
C TYR A 305 19.67 -1.53 17.81
N PRO A 306 20.14 -1.09 16.64
CA PRO A 306 19.50 -0.01 15.90
C PRO A 306 18.01 -0.27 15.69
N GLY A 307 17.18 0.68 16.12
CA GLY A 307 15.72 0.55 16.15
C GLY A 307 15.14 0.20 17.52
N ASP A 308 15.96 -0.14 18.50
CA ASP A 308 15.48 -0.42 19.87
C ASP A 308 15.23 0.88 20.65
N ILE A 309 14.08 0.93 21.33
CA ILE A 309 13.70 1.99 22.26
C ILE A 309 13.69 1.39 23.66
N LEU A 310 14.39 2.02 24.57
CA LEU A 310 14.36 1.68 26.01
C LEU A 310 13.50 2.65 26.78
N ASN A 311 12.76 2.10 27.78
CA ASN A 311 12.09 2.86 28.84
C ASN A 311 11.05 3.87 28.36
N ASP A 312 10.50 3.74 27.18
CA ASP A 312 9.33 4.51 26.77
C ASP A 312 8.13 3.58 26.59
N LYS A 313 7.03 3.92 27.27
CA LYS A 313 5.76 3.21 27.18
C LYS A 313 4.72 3.99 26.33
N ASP A 314 5.09 5.17 25.87
CA ASP A 314 4.17 6.04 25.16
C ASP A 314 4.11 5.66 23.67
N GLU A 315 2.92 5.26 23.24
CA GLU A 315 2.61 4.93 21.84
C GLU A 315 2.90 6.13 20.91
N SER A 316 2.74 7.36 21.39
CA SER A 316 3.04 8.56 20.60
C SER A 316 4.52 8.69 20.28
N THR A 317 5.38 8.34 21.20
CA THR A 317 6.83 8.30 20.99
C THR A 317 7.23 7.25 19.96
N PHE A 318 6.64 6.06 20.07
CA PHE A 318 6.90 4.98 19.11
C PHE A 318 6.52 5.40 17.68
N ARG A 319 5.33 5.98 17.52
CA ARG A 319 4.87 6.53 16.24
C ARG A 319 5.78 7.63 15.71
N ARG A 320 6.20 8.54 16.58
CA ARG A 320 7.15 9.61 16.21
C ARG A 320 8.46 9.06 15.67
N VAL A 321 9.02 8.05 16.32
CA VAL A 321 10.24 7.38 15.84
C VAL A 321 9.99 6.68 14.51
N GLN A 322 8.88 5.97 14.34
CA GLN A 322 8.53 5.33 13.07
C GLN A 322 8.45 6.33 11.91
N ILE A 323 7.78 7.46 12.12
CA ILE A 323 7.65 8.51 11.12
C ILE A 323 9.03 9.07 10.75
N ARG A 324 9.85 9.41 11.75
CA ARG A 324 11.20 9.92 11.54
C ARG A 324 12.05 8.95 10.75
N GLU A 325 12.09 7.69 11.15
CA GLU A 325 12.89 6.66 10.48
C GLU A 325 12.42 6.41 9.03
N THR A 326 11.13 6.53 8.80
CA THR A 326 10.56 6.43 7.45
C THR A 326 11.03 7.59 6.57
N ILE A 327 11.01 8.83 7.09
CA ILE A 327 11.49 10.02 6.38
C ILE A 327 12.99 9.91 6.08
N LEU A 328 13.80 9.51 7.07
CA LEU A 328 15.24 9.34 6.89
C LEU A 328 15.56 8.26 5.85
N SER A 329 14.82 7.15 5.88
CA SER A 329 14.94 6.09 4.88
C SER A 329 14.56 6.56 3.48
N HIS A 330 13.51 7.39 3.36
CA HIS A 330 13.09 8.00 2.11
C HIS A 330 14.21 8.88 1.53
N LEU A 331 14.72 9.83 2.30
CA LEU A 331 15.77 10.74 1.87
C LEU A 331 17.05 10.00 1.44
N LYS A 332 17.44 8.96 2.22
CA LYS A 332 18.59 8.12 1.88
C LYS A 332 18.40 7.40 0.54
N LYS A 333 17.21 6.82 0.30
CA LYS A 333 16.90 6.13 -0.96
C LYS A 333 16.79 7.10 -2.12
N GLU A 334 16.16 8.26 -1.92
CA GLU A 334 16.03 9.27 -2.95
C GLU A 334 17.41 9.76 -3.40
N LYS A 335 18.32 10.06 -2.48
CA LYS A 335 19.71 10.40 -2.79
C LYS A 335 20.42 9.30 -3.61
N GLN A 336 20.19 8.03 -3.25
CA GLN A 336 20.82 6.88 -3.94
C GLN A 336 20.33 6.70 -5.39
N TYR A 337 19.08 7.05 -5.67
CA TYR A 337 18.42 6.80 -6.95
C TYR A 337 18.21 8.05 -7.80
N PHE A 338 18.53 9.22 -7.28
CA PHE A 338 18.32 10.50 -7.95
C PHE A 338 19.00 10.57 -9.32
N ASP A 339 20.31 10.25 -9.40
CA ASP A 339 21.07 10.28 -10.65
C ASP A 339 20.63 9.20 -11.66
N LYS A 340 19.86 8.21 -11.19
CA LYS A 340 19.27 7.16 -12.05
C LYS A 340 17.89 7.54 -12.61
N GLY A 341 17.40 8.76 -12.32
CA GLY A 341 16.07 9.21 -12.73
C GLY A 341 14.91 8.45 -12.06
N ILE A 342 15.17 7.72 -10.96
CA ILE A 342 14.16 6.94 -10.25
C ILE A 342 13.61 7.76 -9.11
N LYS A 343 12.30 8.04 -9.15
CA LYS A 343 11.58 8.70 -8.05
C LYS A 343 11.22 7.73 -6.95
N VAL A 344 11.51 8.10 -5.71
CA VAL A 344 11.10 7.37 -4.51
C VAL A 344 9.80 7.98 -3.97
N LEU A 345 8.85 7.14 -3.62
CA LEU A 345 7.60 7.53 -2.98
C LEU A 345 7.51 6.86 -1.61
N THR A 346 6.96 7.58 -0.64
CA THR A 346 6.67 7.06 0.69
C THR A 346 5.17 7.12 0.95
N LEU A 347 4.62 6.04 1.46
CA LEU A 347 3.23 5.93 1.84
C LEU A 347 3.13 5.66 3.35
N PHE A 348 2.36 6.49 4.05
CA PHE A 348 2.02 6.30 5.45
C PHE A 348 0.61 5.72 5.57
N PHE A 349 0.49 4.59 6.23
CA PHE A 349 -0.81 4.02 6.61
C PHE A 349 -1.18 4.51 8.00
N ILE A 350 -2.31 5.20 8.11
CA ILE A 350 -2.83 5.76 9.35
C ILE A 350 -4.21 5.16 9.59
N ASP A 351 -4.44 4.68 10.81
CA ASP A 351 -5.62 3.88 11.16
C ASP A 351 -6.90 4.70 11.34
N SER A 352 -6.79 6.01 11.62
CA SER A 352 -7.96 6.90 11.69
C SER A 352 -7.65 8.33 11.27
N VAL A 353 -8.65 9.00 10.74
CA VAL A 353 -8.56 10.41 10.30
C VAL A 353 -8.23 11.33 11.47
N GLU A 354 -8.77 11.08 12.65
CA GLU A 354 -8.54 11.88 13.85
C GLU A 354 -7.07 11.93 14.30
N LYS A 355 -6.24 10.97 13.87
CA LYS A 355 -4.82 10.93 14.22
C LYS A 355 -3.95 11.85 13.37
N TYR A 356 -4.46 12.34 12.26
CA TYR A 356 -3.71 13.24 11.38
C TYR A 356 -4.45 14.54 11.02
N ARG A 357 -5.75 14.65 11.32
CA ARG A 357 -6.53 15.87 11.19
C ARG A 357 -6.88 16.43 12.57
N VAL A 358 -6.76 17.74 12.71
CA VAL A 358 -7.20 18.45 13.91
C VAL A 358 -8.44 19.24 13.55
N TYR A 359 -9.52 19.00 14.26
CA TYR A 359 -10.77 19.75 14.12
C TYR A 359 -10.89 20.75 15.24
N ASP A 360 -11.44 21.91 14.96
CA ASP A 360 -11.79 22.88 15.97
C ASP A 360 -13.04 22.47 16.77
N LYS A 361 -13.45 23.33 17.74
CA LYS A 361 -14.63 23.08 18.58
C LYS A 361 -15.96 23.08 17.80
N HIS A 362 -15.96 23.55 16.56
CA HIS A 362 -17.13 23.64 15.69
C HIS A 362 -17.14 22.51 14.63
N GLY A 363 -16.13 21.62 14.66
CA GLY A 363 -16.02 20.52 13.69
C GLY A 363 -15.37 20.94 12.37
N ASP A 364 -14.91 22.18 12.26
CA ASP A 364 -14.15 22.65 11.12
C ASP A 364 -12.69 22.25 11.24
N GLU A 365 -12.04 21.95 10.11
CA GLU A 365 -10.63 21.56 10.09
C GLU A 365 -9.77 22.74 10.53
N ALA A 366 -9.05 22.59 11.64
CA ALA A 366 -8.18 23.63 12.19
C ALA A 366 -6.97 23.82 11.27
N HIS A 367 -7.01 24.84 10.44
CA HIS A 367 -5.97 25.20 9.48
C HIS A 367 -4.82 25.96 10.15
N GLU A 368 -3.85 25.25 10.71
CA GLU A 368 -2.52 25.83 10.89
C GLU A 368 -1.55 25.16 9.90
N ILE A 369 -1.35 25.80 8.78
CA ILE A 369 -0.37 25.36 7.78
C ILE A 369 1.02 25.64 8.33
N ASN A 370 1.75 24.61 8.66
CA ASN A 370 3.15 24.73 8.97
C ASN A 370 3.92 24.88 7.64
N LYS A 371 4.68 25.95 7.51
CA LYS A 371 5.35 26.38 6.27
C LYS A 371 6.33 25.36 5.64
N LEU A 372 6.57 24.22 6.25
CA LEU A 372 7.46 23.15 5.78
C LEU A 372 6.77 22.04 5.00
N THR A 373 5.55 22.23 4.62
CA THR A 373 4.68 21.27 3.94
C THR A 373 5.02 20.94 2.50
N VAL A 374 6.13 21.37 2.07
CA VAL A 374 6.45 21.54 0.65
C VAL A 374 6.65 20.24 -0.11
N ILE A 375 6.82 19.12 0.56
CA ILE A 375 7.51 18.03 -0.12
C ILE A 375 6.59 16.97 -0.65
N ALA A 376 5.38 16.86 -0.19
CA ALA A 376 4.85 15.55 -0.45
C ALA A 376 3.58 15.48 -1.25
N SER A 377 2.63 16.25 -1.06
CA SER A 377 1.40 16.04 -1.79
C SER A 377 0.34 17.08 -1.47
N GLU A 378 -0.66 17.16 -2.31
CA GLU A 378 -1.89 17.90 -2.09
C GLU A 378 -2.60 17.56 -0.78
N SER A 379 -2.24 16.45 -0.13
CA SER A 379 -2.86 15.96 1.10
C SER A 379 -2.06 16.22 2.38
N TYR A 380 -0.98 16.97 2.33
CA TYR A 380 -0.21 17.28 3.54
C TYR A 380 -1.00 18.13 4.56
N GLU A 381 -1.86 18.97 4.09
CA GLU A 381 -2.79 19.74 4.93
C GLU A 381 -3.66 18.82 5.82
N ALA A 382 -3.77 17.55 5.45
CA ALA A 382 -4.49 16.53 6.18
C ALA A 382 -3.74 15.99 7.42
N PHE A 383 -2.45 16.29 7.57
CA PHE A 383 -1.68 15.80 8.72
C PHE A 383 -1.89 16.68 9.95
N GLY A 384 -2.10 16.06 11.09
CA GLY A 384 -2.19 16.75 12.37
C GLY A 384 -0.87 17.48 12.72
N LYS A 385 -0.99 18.53 13.52
CA LYS A 385 0.11 19.44 13.90
C LYS A 385 1.35 18.70 14.44
N GLY A 386 1.17 17.64 15.20
CA GLY A 386 2.27 16.85 15.75
C GLY A 386 3.11 16.18 14.67
N LEU A 387 2.47 15.56 13.67
CA LEU A 387 3.14 14.92 12.54
C LEU A 387 3.82 15.95 11.64
N GLN A 388 3.17 17.09 11.38
CA GLN A 388 3.75 18.19 10.61
C GLN A 388 5.03 18.71 11.26
N ASN A 389 5.04 18.88 12.58
CA ASN A 389 6.21 19.34 13.32
C ASN A 389 7.35 18.32 13.27
N GLU A 390 7.05 17.01 13.34
CA GLU A 390 8.08 15.97 13.26
C GLU A 390 8.70 15.91 11.86
N ILE A 391 7.88 16.00 10.81
CA ILE A 391 8.36 16.08 9.42
C ILE A 391 9.23 17.33 9.25
N ALA A 392 8.77 18.47 9.71
CA ALA A 392 9.47 19.74 9.62
C ALA A 392 10.83 19.72 10.35
N SER A 393 10.84 19.17 11.57
CA SER A 393 12.05 19.04 12.39
C SER A 393 13.07 18.13 11.73
N THR A 394 12.62 16.97 11.25
CA THR A 394 13.48 15.98 10.60
C THR A 394 14.09 16.52 9.31
N LEU A 395 13.31 17.19 8.48
CA LEU A 395 13.81 17.83 7.25
C LEU A 395 14.78 18.94 7.55
N LYS A 396 14.49 19.81 8.53
CA LYS A 396 15.37 20.89 8.95
C LYS A 396 16.74 20.39 9.40
N GLU A 397 16.79 19.27 10.12
CA GLU A 397 18.06 18.69 10.55
C GLU A 397 18.89 18.14 9.38
N ARG A 398 18.23 17.57 8.37
CA ARG A 398 18.90 16.90 7.25
C ARG A 398 19.23 17.82 6.09
N LEU A 399 18.46 18.89 5.92
CA LEU A 399 18.62 19.88 4.85
C LEU A 399 19.33 21.15 5.33
N GLN A 400 20.19 21.05 6.33
CA GLN A 400 20.90 22.22 6.92
C GLN A 400 21.66 23.09 5.91
N LYS A 401 22.05 22.53 4.77
CA LYS A 401 22.78 23.22 3.71
C LYS A 401 21.89 23.71 2.56
N VAL A 402 20.60 23.39 2.60
CA VAL A 402 19.62 23.88 1.62
C VAL A 402 18.91 25.06 2.21
N GLU A 403 18.77 26.13 1.44
CA GLU A 403 18.01 27.31 1.85
C GLU A 403 16.53 26.96 2.08
N ILE A 404 16.23 26.39 3.25
CA ILE A 404 14.86 26.06 3.66
C ILE A 404 13.95 27.28 3.55
N GLY A 405 14.50 28.48 3.81
CA GLY A 405 13.81 29.74 3.58
C GLY A 405 13.32 29.95 2.14
N PHE A 406 13.99 29.35 1.16
CA PHE A 406 13.55 29.41 -0.24
C PHE A 406 12.28 28.60 -0.48
N PHE A 407 12.15 27.44 0.13
CA PHE A 407 10.94 26.62 0.03
C PHE A 407 9.75 27.30 0.70
N VAL A 408 9.97 27.91 1.84
CA VAL A 408 8.95 28.62 2.61
C VAL A 408 8.50 29.90 1.91
N SER A 409 9.40 30.64 1.27
CA SER A 409 9.06 31.90 0.61
C SER A 409 8.43 31.76 -0.76
N LYS A 410 8.45 30.56 -1.34
CA LYS A 410 7.90 30.27 -2.68
C LYS A 410 6.55 29.55 -2.65
N MET A 411 6.01 29.27 -1.48
CA MET A 411 4.64 28.79 -1.36
C MET A 411 3.70 29.94 -1.76
N VAL A 412 2.98 29.73 -2.84
CA VAL A 412 2.01 30.73 -3.32
C VAL A 412 0.80 30.67 -2.40
N GLU A 413 0.57 31.76 -1.69
CA GLU A 413 -0.65 31.97 -0.95
C GLU A 413 -1.82 31.99 -1.94
N ASN A 414 -2.73 31.09 -1.81
CA ASN A 414 -3.93 31.10 -2.64
C ASN A 414 -4.87 32.13 -2.01
N GLU A 415 -4.97 33.30 -2.61
CA GLU A 415 -5.66 34.50 -2.09
C GLU A 415 -7.11 34.25 -1.62
N LYS A 416 -7.74 33.14 -2.05
CA LYS A 416 -9.12 32.83 -1.69
C LYS A 416 -9.29 32.03 -0.40
N ASP A 417 -8.29 31.22 -0.02
CA ASP A 417 -8.46 30.24 1.06
C ASP A 417 -7.36 30.28 2.13
N GLY A 418 -6.38 31.18 2.04
CA GLY A 418 -5.21 31.20 2.94
C GLY A 418 -4.34 29.95 2.88
N LYS A 419 -4.48 29.14 1.84
CA LYS A 419 -3.76 27.88 1.66
C LYS A 419 -2.55 28.09 0.74
N TYR A 420 -1.43 27.52 1.15
CA TYR A 420 -0.21 27.52 0.34
C TYR A 420 -0.19 26.30 -0.56
N ARG A 421 -0.03 26.49 -1.86
CA ARG A 421 0.14 25.42 -2.85
C ARG A 421 1.45 25.63 -3.60
N LEU A 422 2.17 24.54 -3.84
CA LEU A 422 3.29 24.53 -4.78
C LEU A 422 2.76 24.57 -6.21
N THR A 423 3.34 25.45 -7.01
CA THR A 423 3.12 25.42 -8.45
C THR A 423 3.96 24.32 -9.10
N SER A 424 3.57 23.86 -10.29
CA SER A 424 4.38 22.92 -11.07
C SER A 424 5.79 23.44 -11.38
N ASP A 425 5.97 24.76 -11.47
CA ASP A 425 7.26 25.38 -11.67
C ASP A 425 8.12 25.39 -10.41
N ASP A 426 7.51 25.51 -9.23
CA ASP A 426 8.22 25.37 -7.96
C ASP A 426 8.69 23.93 -7.75
N VAL A 427 7.87 22.95 -8.10
CA VAL A 427 8.26 21.52 -8.08
C VAL A 427 9.42 21.26 -9.04
N LYS A 428 9.42 21.82 -10.25
CA LYS A 428 10.55 21.73 -11.18
C LYS A 428 11.81 22.37 -10.62
N LYS A 429 11.72 23.56 -10.02
CA LYS A 429 12.86 24.24 -9.39
C LYS A 429 13.41 23.49 -8.19
N ILE A 430 12.56 22.85 -7.41
CA ILE A 430 12.94 21.94 -6.31
C ILE A 430 13.71 20.75 -6.86
N ASN A 431 13.22 20.12 -7.92
CA ASN A 431 13.84 18.95 -8.53
C ASN A 431 15.16 19.26 -9.24
N THR A 432 15.36 20.50 -9.73
CA THR A 432 16.59 20.94 -10.41
C THR A 432 17.63 21.50 -9.48
N ARG A 433 17.25 21.99 -8.29
CA ARG A 433 18.21 22.33 -7.25
C ARG A 433 18.45 21.07 -6.42
N ARG A 434 19.63 20.53 -6.51
CA ARG A 434 20.08 19.36 -5.77
C ARG A 434 19.77 19.51 -4.28
N LEU A 435 18.61 18.99 -3.87
CA LEU A 435 18.21 18.87 -2.47
C LEU A 435 19.16 18.00 -1.64
N MET A 436 20.19 17.48 -2.28
CA MET A 436 20.93 16.31 -1.81
C MET A 436 22.45 16.48 -1.86
N ASP A 437 22.96 17.67 -2.09
CA ASP A 437 24.40 17.93 -1.94
C ASP A 437 24.86 17.89 -0.49
#